data_6d2112fd858e716a5f99f9ed80379df7
#
_entry.id   6d2112fd858e716a5f99f9ed80379df7
#
_cell.length_a   1.000
_cell.length_b   1.000
_cell.length_c   1.000
_cell.angle_alpha   90.00
_cell.angle_beta   90.00
_cell.angle_gamma   90.00
#
_symmetry.space_group_name_H-M   'P 1'
#
loop_
_entity.id
_entity.type
_entity.pdbx_description
1 polymer ?
#
loop_
_entity_poly.entity_id
_entity_poly.type
_entity_poly.pdbx_seq_one_letter_code
_entity_poly.pdbx_strand_id
1 'polypeptide(L)'
;MKIQREQLIQTWITSVLNSDQFEINFLAGDASFRRYARIILNNKTFMLMDAPPEKEDCRPFVSIDEFFYRHGVRVPHIVAKDLENGFLLLEDFGDVLLSTLLDDQTVDAHYAQSFKQLIQLQSIDGQNQFPAYSYEKLISEMELLTDWLLPSLKIQPTESEQALIKRTFAILANAALAQPQVIVHRDFHSRNLMILDGETEQGVIDFQDAVI
;
A
#
# COMPACT_ATOMS: atom_id res chain seq x y z
N MET A 1 11.73 25.71 2.30
CA MET A 1 11.35 24.43 1.65
C MET A 1 9.89 24.03 1.96
N LYS A 2 9.47 23.82 3.21
CA LYS A 2 8.07 23.37 3.54
C LYS A 2 7.00 24.34 3.03
N ILE A 3 7.11 25.64 3.30
CA ILE A 3 6.16 26.70 2.86
C ILE A 3 6.04 26.71 1.32
N GLN A 4 7.15 26.57 0.62
CA GLN A 4 7.19 26.58 -0.85
C GLN A 4 6.45 25.38 -1.45
N ARG A 5 6.56 24.19 -0.81
CA ARG A 5 5.86 22.98 -1.26
C ARG A 5 4.35 23.06 -1.00
N GLU A 6 3.93 23.59 0.12
CA GLU A 6 2.51 23.82 0.42
C GLU A 6 1.86 24.82 -0.56
N GLN A 7 2.59 25.83 -1.02
CA GLN A 7 2.13 26.73 -2.08
C GLN A 7 1.98 26.01 -3.44
N LEU A 8 2.91 25.12 -3.78
CA LEU A 8 2.80 24.31 -5.00
C LEU A 8 1.57 23.40 -4.94
N ILE A 9 1.33 22.72 -3.82
CA ILE A 9 0.13 21.91 -3.59
C ILE A 9 -1.13 22.75 -3.78
N GLN A 10 -1.22 23.91 -3.11
CA GLN A 10 -2.37 24.80 -3.23
C GLN A 10 -2.63 25.20 -4.69
N THR A 11 -1.60 25.61 -5.40
CA THR A 11 -1.70 26.02 -6.81
C THR A 11 -2.16 24.85 -7.69
N TRP A 12 -1.58 23.68 -7.51
CA TRP A 12 -1.95 22.49 -8.27
C TRP A 12 -3.39 22.03 -8.01
N ILE A 13 -3.81 21.93 -6.74
CA ILE A 13 -5.18 21.57 -6.37
C ILE A 13 -6.19 22.59 -6.92
N THR A 14 -5.88 23.90 -6.83
CA THR A 14 -6.71 24.96 -7.43
C THR A 14 -6.90 24.71 -8.93
N SER A 15 -5.86 24.36 -9.65
CA SER A 15 -5.94 24.08 -11.09
C SER A 15 -6.74 22.82 -11.41
N VAL A 16 -6.57 21.74 -10.63
CA VAL A 16 -7.26 20.46 -10.82
C VAL A 16 -8.75 20.57 -10.51
N LEU A 17 -9.09 21.21 -9.39
CA LEU A 17 -10.48 21.33 -8.93
C LEU A 17 -11.21 22.54 -9.53
N ASN A 18 -10.49 23.40 -10.28
CA ASN A 18 -11.00 24.67 -10.81
C ASN A 18 -11.70 25.53 -9.75
N SER A 19 -11.14 25.55 -8.54
CA SER A 19 -11.66 26.28 -7.37
C SER A 19 -10.53 26.55 -6.40
N ASP A 20 -10.59 27.68 -5.70
CA ASP A 20 -9.75 28.04 -4.56
C ASP A 20 -10.46 27.87 -3.21
N GLN A 21 -11.73 27.45 -3.23
CA GLN A 21 -12.62 27.31 -2.07
C GLN A 21 -12.60 25.90 -1.51
N PHE A 22 -11.43 25.38 -1.14
CA PHE A 22 -11.27 24.05 -0.53
C PHE A 22 -10.43 24.11 0.74
N GLU A 23 -10.60 23.14 1.60
CA GLU A 23 -9.79 22.93 2.80
C GLU A 23 -8.75 21.84 2.55
N ILE A 24 -7.55 21.97 3.13
CA ILE A 24 -6.49 20.96 3.14
C ILE A 24 -6.23 20.52 4.58
N ASN A 25 -6.56 19.29 4.92
CA ASN A 25 -6.37 18.72 6.25
C ASN A 25 -5.32 17.62 6.20
N PHE A 26 -4.07 17.92 6.58
CA PHE A 26 -3.00 16.93 6.63
C PHE A 26 -3.28 15.86 7.68
N LEU A 27 -3.13 14.60 7.29
CA LEU A 27 -3.24 13.47 8.19
C LEU A 27 -1.95 13.31 9.02
N ALA A 28 -2.06 12.62 10.15
CA ALA A 28 -0.88 12.23 10.91
C ALA A 28 0.02 11.34 10.04
N GLY A 29 1.29 11.72 9.92
CA GLY A 29 2.26 10.95 9.12
C GLY A 29 2.65 9.66 9.82
N ASP A 30 2.98 8.67 9.02
CA ASP A 30 3.67 7.44 9.42
C ASP A 30 5.18 7.54 9.13
N ALA A 31 5.89 6.41 9.09
CA ALA A 31 7.32 6.35 8.82
C ALA A 31 7.70 6.57 7.34
N SER A 32 6.73 6.81 6.45
CA SER A 32 6.95 7.04 5.02
C SER A 32 7.39 8.48 4.71
N PHE A 33 8.03 8.67 3.55
CA PHE A 33 8.28 10.01 3.00
C PHE A 33 7.04 10.62 2.36
N ARG A 34 5.98 9.85 2.14
CA ARG A 34 4.68 10.32 1.65
C ARG A 34 3.95 11.05 2.76
N ARG A 35 3.29 12.13 2.40
CA ARG A 35 2.33 12.79 3.27
C ARG A 35 0.96 12.70 2.63
N TYR A 36 -0.05 12.52 3.44
CA TYR A 36 -1.43 12.50 2.99
C TYR A 36 -2.19 13.69 3.57
N ALA A 37 -3.11 14.25 2.76
CA ALA A 37 -4.03 15.28 3.22
C ALA A 37 -5.41 15.06 2.61
N ARG A 38 -6.46 15.25 3.39
CA ARG A 38 -7.82 15.26 2.89
C ARG A 38 -8.15 16.64 2.35
N ILE A 39 -8.59 16.68 1.08
CA ILE A 39 -9.07 17.88 0.41
C ILE A 39 -10.58 17.87 0.49
N ILE A 40 -11.18 18.97 0.97
CA ILE A 40 -12.64 19.08 1.10
C ILE A 40 -13.12 20.22 0.22
N LEU A 41 -13.99 19.91 -0.75
CA LEU A 41 -14.61 20.88 -1.64
C LEU A 41 -16.12 20.61 -1.76
N ASN A 42 -16.98 21.51 -1.29
CA ASN A 42 -18.43 21.43 -1.44
C ASN A 42 -19.00 20.06 -1.02
N ASN A 43 -18.65 19.55 0.15
CA ASN A 43 -19.02 18.23 0.70
C ASN A 43 -18.47 17.01 -0.07
N LYS A 44 -17.58 17.23 -1.03
CA LYS A 44 -16.80 16.14 -1.65
C LYS A 44 -15.42 16.09 -1.01
N THR A 45 -14.93 14.89 -0.80
CA THR A 45 -13.59 14.66 -0.26
C THR A 45 -12.71 13.95 -1.28
N PHE A 46 -11.42 14.28 -1.22
CA PHE A 46 -10.38 13.62 -2.01
C PHE A 46 -9.18 13.41 -1.10
N MET A 47 -8.34 12.43 -1.43
CA MET A 47 -7.08 12.22 -0.74
C MET A 47 -5.92 12.73 -1.60
N LEU A 48 -5.21 13.75 -1.11
CA LEU A 48 -3.94 14.17 -1.67
C LEU A 48 -2.84 13.25 -1.17
N MET A 49 -2.05 12.67 -2.07
CA MET A 49 -0.74 12.09 -1.77
C MET A 49 0.34 13.08 -2.23
N ASP A 50 1.21 13.47 -1.30
CA ASP A 50 2.37 14.32 -1.51
C ASP A 50 3.65 13.52 -1.28
N ALA A 51 4.29 13.09 -2.37
CA ALA A 51 5.53 12.31 -2.40
C ALA A 51 6.65 13.12 -3.07
N PRO A 52 7.52 13.81 -2.30
CA PRO A 52 8.60 14.60 -2.87
C PRO A 52 9.51 13.77 -3.78
N PRO A 53 9.67 14.13 -5.08
CA PRO A 53 10.35 13.29 -6.08
C PRO A 53 11.82 12.98 -5.75
N GLU A 54 12.48 13.85 -4.99
CA GLU A 54 13.84 13.63 -4.51
C GLU A 54 13.97 12.54 -3.44
N LYS A 55 12.83 12.09 -2.90
CA LYS A 55 12.76 11.08 -1.84
C LYS A 55 12.04 9.83 -2.27
N GLU A 56 11.03 9.98 -3.11
CA GLU A 56 10.17 8.88 -3.49
C GLU A 56 9.56 9.09 -4.88
N ASP A 57 9.63 8.05 -5.72
CA ASP A 57 9.04 8.03 -7.05
C ASP A 57 7.61 7.49 -6.98
N CYS A 58 6.60 8.31 -7.34
CA CYS A 58 5.21 7.85 -7.38
C CYS A 58 4.83 7.06 -8.64
N ARG A 59 5.68 6.94 -9.65
CA ARG A 59 5.36 6.20 -10.87
C ARG A 59 5.00 4.73 -10.65
N PRO A 60 5.71 3.97 -9.75
CA PRO A 60 5.29 2.61 -9.42
C PRO A 60 3.89 2.55 -8.82
N PHE A 61 3.56 3.45 -7.88
CA PHE A 61 2.21 3.55 -7.30
C PHE A 61 1.17 3.74 -8.41
N VAL A 62 1.35 4.74 -9.28
CA VAL A 62 0.41 5.04 -10.37
C VAL A 62 0.25 3.86 -11.33
N SER A 63 1.36 3.21 -11.70
CA SER A 63 1.33 2.06 -12.61
C SER A 63 0.54 0.89 -12.05
N ILE A 64 0.72 0.59 -10.76
CA ILE A 64 0.03 -0.52 -10.09
C ILE A 64 -1.44 -0.17 -9.83
N ASP A 65 -1.73 1.05 -9.36
CA ASP A 65 -3.08 1.53 -9.15
C ASP A 65 -3.92 1.45 -10.43
N GLU A 66 -3.45 2.05 -11.53
CA GLU A 66 -4.13 2.02 -12.83
C GLU A 66 -4.29 0.60 -13.38
N PHE A 67 -3.34 -0.29 -13.09
CA PHE A 67 -3.44 -1.70 -13.45
C PHE A 67 -4.55 -2.39 -12.65
N PHE A 68 -4.55 -2.27 -11.35
CA PHE A 68 -5.56 -2.86 -10.47
C PHE A 68 -6.96 -2.32 -10.75
N TYR A 69 -7.10 -1.01 -10.87
CA TYR A 69 -8.37 -0.37 -11.20
C TYR A 69 -8.97 -0.89 -12.52
N ARG A 70 -8.16 -1.02 -13.58
CA ARG A 70 -8.60 -1.58 -14.88
C ARG A 70 -9.03 -3.04 -14.81
N HIS A 71 -8.53 -3.81 -13.85
CA HIS A 71 -8.88 -5.21 -13.63
C HIS A 71 -9.96 -5.39 -12.55
N GLY A 72 -10.61 -4.30 -12.13
CA GLY A 72 -11.73 -4.32 -11.19
C GLY A 72 -11.34 -4.54 -9.73
N VAL A 73 -10.06 -4.43 -9.36
CA VAL A 73 -9.66 -4.38 -7.94
C VAL A 73 -10.06 -3.02 -7.40
N ARG A 74 -10.71 -2.98 -6.24
CA ARG A 74 -11.20 -1.75 -5.62
C ARG A 74 -10.05 -0.99 -4.94
N VAL A 75 -9.28 -0.26 -5.73
CA VAL A 75 -8.25 0.68 -5.29
C VAL A 75 -8.74 2.12 -5.42
N PRO A 76 -8.12 3.12 -4.73
CA PRO A 76 -8.53 4.53 -4.85
C PRO A 76 -8.36 5.03 -6.29
N HIS A 77 -9.42 5.51 -6.92
CA HIS A 77 -9.31 6.08 -8.26
C HIS A 77 -8.39 7.30 -8.29
N ILE A 78 -7.44 7.34 -9.22
CA ILE A 78 -6.58 8.51 -9.43
C ILE A 78 -7.36 9.57 -10.22
N VAL A 79 -7.76 10.64 -9.55
CA VAL A 79 -8.50 11.77 -10.12
C VAL A 79 -7.59 12.66 -10.96
N ALA A 80 -6.39 12.95 -10.45
CA ALA A 80 -5.36 13.73 -11.14
C ALA A 80 -3.96 13.35 -10.66
N LYS A 81 -2.96 13.61 -11.49
CA LYS A 81 -1.54 13.33 -11.17
C LYS A 81 -0.62 14.42 -11.71
N ASP A 82 0.40 14.75 -10.93
CA ASP A 82 1.54 15.59 -11.31
C ASP A 82 2.82 14.87 -10.85
N LEU A 83 3.38 14.06 -11.74
CA LEU A 83 4.54 13.21 -11.44
C LEU A 83 5.84 14.01 -11.34
N GLU A 84 5.89 15.22 -11.92
CA GLU A 84 7.07 16.10 -11.82
C GLU A 84 7.21 16.66 -10.42
N ASN A 85 6.09 17.00 -9.78
CA ASN A 85 6.04 17.49 -8.42
C ASN A 85 5.73 16.38 -7.39
N GLY A 86 5.38 15.18 -7.83
CA GLY A 86 5.04 14.05 -6.96
C GLY A 86 3.71 14.23 -6.22
N PHE A 87 2.68 14.75 -6.92
CA PHE A 87 1.34 14.93 -6.39
C PHE A 87 0.35 13.98 -7.05
N LEU A 88 -0.46 13.31 -6.26
CA LEU A 88 -1.63 12.58 -6.74
C LEU A 88 -2.87 13.04 -5.97
N LEU A 89 -3.96 13.25 -6.70
CA LEU A 89 -5.28 13.44 -6.12
C LEU A 89 -6.06 12.15 -6.33
N LEU A 90 -6.43 11.51 -5.24
CA LEU A 90 -7.04 10.19 -5.21
C LEU A 90 -8.49 10.29 -4.70
N GLU A 91 -9.28 9.30 -5.00
CA GLU A 91 -10.54 9.05 -4.31
C GLU A 91 -10.29 8.90 -2.80
N ASP A 92 -11.17 9.47 -1.98
CA ASP A 92 -11.09 9.35 -0.53
C ASP A 92 -11.96 8.18 -0.06
N PHE A 93 -11.35 7.14 0.46
CA PHE A 93 -12.02 5.97 1.01
C PHE A 93 -12.57 6.17 2.43
N GLY A 94 -12.47 7.38 2.98
CA GLY A 94 -12.90 7.69 4.33
C GLY A 94 -11.89 7.24 5.39
N ASP A 95 -12.40 6.87 6.58
CA ASP A 95 -11.54 6.64 7.76
C ASP A 95 -11.72 5.24 8.37
N VAL A 96 -12.59 4.40 7.80
CA VAL A 96 -12.96 3.12 8.42
C VAL A 96 -12.07 2.00 7.92
N LEU A 97 -11.05 1.65 8.71
CA LEU A 97 -10.23 0.46 8.47
C LEU A 97 -10.99 -0.81 8.90
N LEU A 98 -10.86 -1.88 8.13
CA LEU A 98 -11.43 -3.18 8.50
C LEU A 98 -11.01 -3.60 9.92
N SER A 99 -9.75 -3.35 10.30
CA SER A 99 -9.23 -3.69 11.64
C SER A 99 -10.01 -3.08 12.81
N THR A 100 -10.76 -1.99 12.56
CA THR A 100 -11.53 -1.30 13.62
C THR A 100 -12.94 -1.88 13.81
N LEU A 101 -13.39 -2.76 12.91
CA LEU A 101 -14.73 -3.35 12.92
C LEU A 101 -14.74 -4.85 13.26
N LEU A 102 -13.56 -5.46 13.42
CA LEU A 102 -13.47 -6.89 13.68
C LEU A 102 -13.81 -7.20 15.13
N ASP A 103 -14.79 -8.08 15.29
CA ASP A 103 -15.14 -8.73 16.55
C ASP A 103 -15.52 -10.20 16.31
N ASP A 104 -15.78 -10.95 17.36
CA ASP A 104 -16.13 -12.38 17.29
C ASP A 104 -17.40 -12.69 16.48
N GLN A 105 -18.27 -11.70 16.24
CA GLN A 105 -19.53 -11.86 15.49
C GLN A 105 -19.40 -11.49 14.01
N THR A 106 -18.51 -10.55 13.69
CA THR A 106 -18.39 -9.93 12.36
C THR A 106 -17.18 -10.42 11.56
N VAL A 107 -16.17 -10.98 12.23
CA VAL A 107 -14.88 -11.36 11.64
C VAL A 107 -15.03 -12.27 10.43
N ASP A 108 -15.84 -13.31 10.49
CA ASP A 108 -16.00 -14.28 9.39
C ASP A 108 -16.62 -13.63 8.15
N ALA A 109 -17.64 -12.77 8.34
CA ALA A 109 -18.30 -12.07 7.25
C ALA A 109 -17.35 -11.08 6.55
N HIS A 110 -16.56 -10.33 7.33
CA HIS A 110 -15.59 -9.37 6.81
C HIS A 110 -14.45 -10.07 6.07
N TYR A 111 -13.88 -11.14 6.62
CA TYR A 111 -12.82 -11.88 5.95
C TYR A 111 -13.31 -12.66 4.72
N ALA A 112 -14.57 -13.07 4.69
CA ALA A 112 -15.16 -13.64 3.47
C ALA A 112 -15.17 -12.63 2.30
N GLN A 113 -15.37 -11.33 2.57
CA GLN A 113 -15.21 -10.27 1.55
C GLN A 113 -13.74 -10.04 1.19
N SER A 114 -12.85 -10.01 2.20
CA SER A 114 -11.40 -9.88 1.96
C SER A 114 -10.87 -11.00 1.08
N PHE A 115 -11.31 -12.24 1.29
CA PHE A 115 -10.92 -13.38 0.46
C PHE A 115 -11.41 -13.26 -0.99
N LYS A 116 -12.59 -12.68 -1.24
CA LYS A 116 -13.05 -12.41 -2.62
C LYS A 116 -12.12 -11.43 -3.33
N GLN A 117 -11.73 -10.34 -2.65
CA GLN A 117 -10.76 -9.38 -3.16
C GLN A 117 -9.41 -10.04 -3.45
N LEU A 118 -8.92 -10.86 -2.52
CA LEU A 118 -7.65 -11.57 -2.69
C LEU A 118 -7.70 -12.57 -3.86
N ILE A 119 -8.78 -13.33 -4.00
CA ILE A 119 -8.96 -14.26 -5.12
C ILE A 119 -9.03 -13.50 -6.44
N GLN A 120 -9.73 -12.38 -6.49
CA GLN A 120 -9.78 -11.53 -7.68
C GLN A 120 -8.37 -11.06 -8.06
N LEU A 121 -7.62 -10.50 -7.10
CA LEU A 121 -6.26 -10.04 -7.30
C LEU A 121 -5.35 -11.16 -7.83
N GLN A 122 -5.43 -12.35 -7.25
CA GLN A 122 -4.64 -13.53 -7.66
C GLN A 122 -5.08 -14.12 -9.02
N SER A 123 -6.28 -13.83 -9.50
CA SER A 123 -6.78 -14.28 -10.81
C SER A 123 -6.31 -13.43 -11.99
N ILE A 124 -5.73 -12.25 -11.71
CA ILE A 124 -5.26 -11.34 -12.74
C ILE A 124 -3.90 -11.82 -13.26
N ASP A 125 -3.72 -11.83 -14.57
CA ASP A 125 -2.40 -12.04 -15.18
C ASP A 125 -1.54 -10.80 -15.00
N GLY A 126 -0.62 -10.85 -14.05
CA GLY A 126 0.31 -9.77 -13.72
C GLY A 126 1.70 -9.93 -14.34
N GLN A 127 1.92 -10.93 -15.19
CA GLN A 127 3.23 -11.16 -15.82
C GLN A 127 3.67 -9.91 -16.61
N ASN A 128 4.92 -9.52 -16.46
CA ASN A 128 5.52 -8.31 -17.03
C ASN A 128 5.05 -6.96 -16.43
N GLN A 129 4.09 -6.96 -15.50
CA GLN A 129 3.64 -5.73 -14.82
C GLN A 129 4.32 -5.57 -13.45
N PHE A 130 4.57 -6.68 -12.76
CA PHE A 130 5.14 -6.70 -11.42
C PHE A 130 6.54 -7.31 -11.40
N PRO A 131 7.41 -6.86 -10.47
CA PRO A 131 8.67 -7.54 -10.23
C PRO A 131 8.43 -8.94 -9.64
N ALA A 132 9.33 -9.86 -9.94
CA ALA A 132 9.26 -11.20 -9.37
C ALA A 132 9.49 -11.20 -7.85
N TYR A 133 8.73 -11.99 -7.12
CA TYR A 133 9.04 -12.32 -5.71
C TYR A 133 10.19 -13.33 -5.69
N SER A 134 11.39 -12.87 -6.01
CA SER A 134 12.56 -13.72 -6.21
C SER A 134 13.05 -14.37 -4.92
N TYR A 135 13.87 -15.39 -5.06
CA TYR A 135 14.57 -16.04 -3.93
C TYR A 135 15.33 -15.02 -3.07
N GLU A 136 16.06 -14.11 -3.72
CA GLU A 136 16.86 -13.08 -3.05
C GLU A 136 15.95 -12.12 -2.27
N LYS A 137 14.81 -11.73 -2.83
CA LYS A 137 13.84 -10.88 -2.15
C LYS A 137 13.26 -11.56 -0.92
N LEU A 138 12.83 -12.83 -1.05
CA LEU A 138 12.34 -13.64 0.07
C LEU A 138 13.38 -13.78 1.18
N ILE A 139 14.64 -14.07 0.82
CA ILE A 139 15.72 -14.17 1.80
C ILE A 139 15.95 -12.82 2.50
N SER A 140 16.03 -11.71 1.74
CA SER A 140 16.29 -10.38 2.33
C SER A 140 15.21 -9.94 3.33
N GLU A 141 13.96 -10.34 3.10
CA GLU A 141 12.86 -10.05 4.04
C GLU A 141 12.96 -10.92 5.32
N MET A 142 13.35 -12.18 5.18
CA MET A 142 13.56 -13.04 6.35
C MET A 142 14.80 -12.63 7.16
N GLU A 143 15.83 -12.05 6.51
CA GLU A 143 17.03 -11.54 7.17
C GLU A 143 16.76 -10.38 8.13
N LEU A 144 15.61 -9.71 8.03
CA LEU A 144 15.16 -8.74 9.04
C LEU A 144 15.09 -9.35 10.45
N LEU A 145 14.86 -10.66 10.57
CA LEU A 145 14.95 -11.37 11.84
C LEU A 145 16.35 -11.26 12.45
N THR A 146 17.39 -11.55 11.66
CA THR A 146 18.78 -11.57 12.11
C THR A 146 19.39 -10.19 12.24
N ASP A 147 18.98 -9.26 11.35
CA ASP A 147 19.61 -7.94 11.23
C ASP A 147 19.01 -6.91 12.18
N TRP A 148 17.73 -7.08 12.54
CA TRP A 148 16.99 -6.12 13.36
C TRP A 148 16.41 -6.73 14.62
N LEU A 149 15.64 -7.84 14.52
CA LEU A 149 14.91 -8.36 15.67
C LEU A 149 15.86 -8.96 16.70
N LEU A 150 16.77 -9.87 16.33
CA LEU A 150 17.69 -10.50 17.28
C LEU A 150 18.59 -9.47 17.97
N PRO A 151 19.19 -8.50 17.26
CA PRO A 151 19.95 -7.43 17.91
C PRO A 151 19.11 -6.56 18.86
N SER A 152 17.86 -6.23 18.50
CA SER A 152 16.98 -5.45 19.37
C SER A 152 16.66 -6.15 20.68
N LEU A 153 16.61 -7.48 20.65
CA LEU A 153 16.42 -8.36 21.83
C LEU A 153 17.74 -8.71 22.53
N LYS A 154 18.88 -8.20 22.02
CA LYS A 154 20.24 -8.51 22.52
C LYS A 154 20.58 -10.01 22.43
N ILE A 155 19.99 -10.72 21.47
CA ILE A 155 20.26 -12.13 21.21
C ILE A 155 21.38 -12.22 20.16
N GLN A 156 22.41 -13.00 20.48
CA GLN A 156 23.53 -13.31 19.56
C GLN A 156 23.53 -14.82 19.32
N PRO A 157 23.02 -15.27 18.14
CA PRO A 157 23.01 -16.69 17.83
C PRO A 157 24.42 -17.25 17.66
N THR A 158 24.64 -18.45 18.15
CA THR A 158 25.86 -19.23 17.91
C THR A 158 26.02 -19.58 16.44
N GLU A 159 27.21 -20.02 16.00
CA GLU A 159 27.44 -20.44 14.62
C GLU A 159 26.48 -21.55 14.16
N SER A 160 26.18 -22.51 15.04
CA SER A 160 25.24 -23.60 14.74
C SER A 160 23.79 -23.09 14.58
N GLU A 161 23.38 -22.11 15.39
CA GLU A 161 22.07 -21.48 15.26
C GLU A 161 21.97 -20.62 14.01
N GLN A 162 23.01 -19.87 13.66
CA GLN A 162 23.07 -19.11 12.40
C GLN A 162 22.97 -20.05 11.18
N ALA A 163 23.65 -21.19 11.21
CA ALA A 163 23.56 -22.19 10.15
C ALA A 163 22.15 -22.80 10.05
N LEU A 164 21.50 -23.02 11.20
CA LEU A 164 20.10 -23.49 11.24
C LEU A 164 19.14 -22.45 10.65
N ILE A 165 19.26 -21.18 11.03
CA ILE A 165 18.45 -20.08 10.53
C ILE A 165 18.58 -19.98 9.00
N LYS A 166 19.79 -19.93 8.46
CA LYS A 166 20.05 -19.86 7.00
C LYS A 166 19.42 -21.05 6.25
N ARG A 167 19.57 -22.26 6.77
CA ARG A 167 18.96 -23.44 6.17
C ARG A 167 17.44 -23.37 6.20
N THR A 168 16.87 -22.88 7.31
CA THR A 168 15.42 -22.71 7.43
C THR A 168 14.90 -21.67 6.44
N PHE A 169 15.56 -20.52 6.29
CA PHE A 169 15.20 -19.51 5.30
C PHE A 169 15.24 -20.08 3.87
N ALA A 170 16.26 -20.84 3.52
CA ALA A 170 16.34 -21.50 2.21
C ALA A 170 15.18 -22.46 1.96
N ILE A 171 14.78 -23.25 2.96
CA ILE A 171 13.61 -24.15 2.87
C ILE A 171 12.33 -23.35 2.65
N LEU A 172 12.11 -22.28 3.42
CA LEU A 172 10.92 -21.45 3.33
C LEU A 172 10.85 -20.72 1.97
N ALA A 173 11.95 -20.12 1.52
CA ALA A 173 12.01 -19.46 0.21
C ALA A 173 11.70 -20.44 -0.94
N ASN A 174 12.30 -21.63 -0.94
CA ASN A 174 12.01 -22.64 -1.97
C ASN A 174 10.56 -23.14 -1.90
N ALA A 175 9.98 -23.29 -0.71
CA ALA A 175 8.57 -23.66 -0.56
C ALA A 175 7.63 -22.55 -1.07
N ALA A 176 7.96 -21.27 -0.85
CA ALA A 176 7.19 -20.15 -1.40
C ALA A 176 7.27 -20.14 -2.94
N LEU A 177 8.45 -20.29 -3.51
CA LEU A 177 8.66 -20.30 -4.97
C LEU A 177 8.02 -21.52 -5.68
N ALA A 178 7.74 -22.57 -4.95
CA ALA A 178 7.02 -23.75 -5.48
C ALA A 178 5.50 -23.53 -5.55
N GLN A 179 4.98 -22.44 -4.98
CA GLN A 179 3.57 -22.08 -5.09
C GLN A 179 3.23 -21.53 -6.49
N PRO A 180 1.96 -21.56 -6.92
CA PRO A 180 1.54 -20.84 -8.12
C PRO A 180 1.96 -19.36 -8.10
N GLN A 181 2.52 -18.90 -9.20
CA GLN A 181 2.93 -17.49 -9.33
C GLN A 181 1.69 -16.64 -9.61
N VAL A 182 1.32 -15.81 -8.66
CA VAL A 182 0.17 -14.92 -8.69
C VAL A 182 0.56 -13.57 -8.15
N ILE A 183 -0.25 -12.53 -8.38
CA ILE A 183 -0.01 -11.22 -7.76
C ILE A 183 -0.11 -11.35 -6.23
N VAL A 184 0.93 -10.91 -5.54
CA VAL A 184 1.05 -10.88 -4.09
C VAL A 184 1.11 -9.42 -3.65
N HIS A 185 0.14 -8.99 -2.87
CA HIS A 185 0.09 -7.62 -2.30
C HIS A 185 1.21 -7.36 -1.29
N ARG A 186 1.73 -8.39 -0.63
CA ARG A 186 2.70 -8.44 0.46
C ARG A 186 2.13 -8.04 1.82
N ASP A 187 1.35 -6.99 1.89
CA ASP A 187 0.78 -6.46 3.14
C ASP A 187 -0.76 -6.52 3.13
N PHE A 188 -1.35 -7.65 2.66
CA PHE A 188 -2.80 -7.85 2.62
C PHE A 188 -3.33 -8.22 4.01
N HIS A 189 -3.68 -7.21 4.78
CA HIS A 189 -4.20 -7.36 6.14
C HIS A 189 -5.26 -6.29 6.46
N SER A 190 -5.97 -6.46 7.57
CA SER A 190 -7.11 -5.63 7.95
C SER A 190 -6.83 -4.12 8.15
N ARG A 191 -5.56 -3.71 8.25
CA ARG A 191 -5.17 -2.29 8.29
C ARG A 191 -4.98 -1.68 6.91
N ASN A 192 -4.92 -2.50 5.87
CA ASN A 192 -4.78 -2.06 4.48
C ASN A 192 -6.05 -2.35 3.67
N LEU A 193 -7.15 -2.63 4.37
CA LEU A 193 -8.48 -2.81 3.81
C LEU A 193 -9.42 -1.76 4.41
N MET A 194 -10.08 -1.00 3.53
CA MET A 194 -11.02 0.06 3.89
C MET A 194 -12.45 -0.43 3.73
N ILE A 195 -13.32 -0.05 4.66
CA ILE A 195 -14.76 -0.26 4.53
C ILE A 195 -15.38 1.01 3.94
N LEU A 196 -16.03 0.86 2.79
CA LEU A 196 -16.56 1.96 2.02
C LEU A 196 -18.08 2.09 2.23
N ASP A 197 -18.54 3.32 2.40
CA ASP A 197 -19.96 3.60 2.63
C ASP A 197 -20.81 3.19 1.42
N GLY A 198 -21.82 2.33 1.68
CA GLY A 198 -22.77 1.87 0.65
C GLY A 198 -22.20 0.88 -0.35
N GLU A 199 -20.96 0.46 -0.21
CA GLU A 199 -20.34 -0.58 -1.04
C GLU A 199 -20.32 -1.93 -0.32
N THR A 200 -20.37 -3.01 -1.10
CA THR A 200 -20.22 -4.39 -0.60
C THR A 200 -18.77 -4.87 -0.65
N GLU A 201 -17.93 -4.17 -1.42
CA GLU A 201 -16.53 -4.47 -1.60
C GLU A 201 -15.69 -3.62 -0.65
N GLN A 202 -14.56 -4.19 -0.24
CA GLN A 202 -13.57 -3.47 0.57
C GLN A 202 -12.59 -2.75 -0.35
N GLY A 203 -12.21 -1.52 -0.01
CA GLY A 203 -11.13 -0.82 -0.68
C GLY A 203 -9.77 -1.37 -0.27
N VAL A 204 -8.87 -1.57 -1.23
CA VAL A 204 -7.50 -2.05 -1.00
C VAL A 204 -6.54 -0.89 -1.13
N ILE A 205 -5.69 -0.68 -0.13
CA ILE A 205 -4.65 0.36 -0.09
C ILE A 205 -3.28 -0.27 0.18
N ASP A 206 -2.22 0.52 0.06
CA ASP A 206 -0.81 0.12 0.34
C ASP A 206 -0.28 -1.01 -0.57
N PHE A 207 -0.68 -0.99 -1.83
CA PHE A 207 -0.42 -2.02 -2.84
C PHE A 207 0.84 -1.78 -3.69
N GLN A 208 1.54 -0.66 -3.53
CA GLN A 208 2.63 -0.23 -4.42
C GLN A 208 3.86 -1.15 -4.38
N ASP A 209 3.95 -2.01 -3.39
CA ASP A 209 5.02 -3.00 -3.23
C ASP A 209 4.62 -4.40 -3.72
N ALA A 210 3.51 -4.52 -4.46
CA ALA A 210 3.05 -5.78 -5.00
C ALA A 210 4.08 -6.43 -5.93
N VAL A 211 4.11 -7.76 -5.92
CA VAL A 211 5.04 -8.63 -6.68
C VAL A 211 4.30 -9.81 -7.30
N ILE A 212 4.99 -10.64 -8.11
CA ILE A 212 4.42 -11.86 -8.68
C ILE A 212 5.37 -13.04 -8.50
#